data_2a55c1f55925227e2e795bc7c4acc90a
#
_entry.id   2a55c1f55925227e2e795bc7c4acc90a
#
_cell.length_a   1.000
_cell.length_b   1.000
_cell.length_c   1.000
_cell.angle_alpha   90.00
_cell.angle_beta   90.00
_cell.angle_gamma   90.00
#
_symmetry.space_group_name_H-M   'P 1'
#
loop_
_entity.id
_entity.type
_entity.pdbx_description
1 polymer ?
#
loop_
_entity_poly.entity_id
_entity_poly.type
_entity_poly.pdbx_seq_one_letter_code
_entity_poly.pdbx_strand_id
1 'polypeptide(L)'
;MSVTAARDGRTEELAVEIVEAARLLWRVVGAEKPTATPAAFEKLRPRHIQVLRLLAGQPGMSVRHAAEALSMRPHNLSTLITDLVGAGLIERRGDPHDRRVARLYLSQTAQAEVAGVERDLHSAVVEVLARLTDVDQGRLRAALPALGRLVAGLDGPTPPASAR
;
A
#
# COMPACT_ATOMS: atom_id res chain seq x y z
N MET A 1 -41.40 -0.30 1.70
CA MET A 1 -40.26 0.01 2.63
C MET A 1 -39.34 -1.17 2.91
N SER A 2 -39.61 -2.41 2.49
CA SER A 2 -38.83 -3.61 2.92
C SER A 2 -37.55 -3.93 2.10
N VAL A 3 -37.44 -3.49 0.85
CA VAL A 3 -36.33 -3.89 -0.04
C VAL A 3 -35.05 -3.07 0.23
N THR A 4 -35.18 -1.83 0.62
CA THR A 4 -34.02 -0.95 0.93
C THR A 4 -33.32 -1.40 2.22
N ALA A 5 -34.10 -1.70 3.29
CA ALA A 5 -33.52 -2.16 4.56
C ALA A 5 -32.81 -3.51 4.46
N ALA A 6 -33.33 -4.44 3.63
CA ALA A 6 -32.67 -5.73 3.39
C ALA A 6 -31.41 -5.62 2.50
N ARG A 7 -31.29 -4.54 1.73
CA ARG A 7 -30.08 -4.25 0.93
C ARG A 7 -29.01 -3.63 1.81
N ASP A 8 -29.38 -2.76 2.75
CA ASP A 8 -28.45 -2.14 3.71
C ASP A 8 -27.81 -3.19 4.62
N GLY A 9 -28.60 -4.13 5.19
CA GLY A 9 -28.06 -5.19 6.05
C GLY A 9 -27.05 -6.09 5.35
N ARG A 10 -27.32 -6.52 4.12
CA ARG A 10 -26.34 -7.33 3.34
C ARG A 10 -25.08 -6.58 2.97
N THR A 11 -25.16 -5.28 2.77
CA THR A 11 -23.99 -4.44 2.49
C THR A 11 -23.14 -4.27 3.72
N GLU A 12 -23.75 -4.10 4.90
CA GLU A 12 -23.04 -4.03 6.17
C GLU A 12 -22.35 -5.35 6.52
N GLU A 13 -23.03 -6.49 6.37
CA GLU A 13 -22.43 -7.82 6.58
C GLU A 13 -21.22 -8.02 5.69
N LEU A 14 -21.34 -7.76 4.39
CA LEU A 14 -20.23 -7.88 3.43
C LEU A 14 -19.07 -6.92 3.78
N ALA A 15 -19.37 -5.71 4.25
CA ALA A 15 -18.32 -4.78 4.66
C ALA A 15 -17.53 -5.29 5.87
N VAL A 16 -18.19 -5.90 6.85
CA VAL A 16 -17.55 -6.54 8.00
C VAL A 16 -16.63 -7.67 7.53
N GLU A 17 -17.14 -8.58 6.69
CA GLU A 17 -16.36 -9.72 6.17
C GLU A 17 -15.11 -9.25 5.38
N ILE A 18 -15.25 -8.23 4.53
CA ILE A 18 -14.14 -7.65 3.77
C ILE A 18 -13.09 -7.04 4.71
N VAL A 19 -13.52 -6.29 5.73
CA VAL A 19 -12.60 -5.68 6.71
C VAL A 19 -11.86 -6.75 7.51
N GLU A 20 -12.53 -7.82 7.92
CA GLU A 20 -11.90 -8.94 8.61
C GLU A 20 -10.91 -9.69 7.72
N ALA A 21 -11.28 -10.00 6.48
CA ALA A 21 -10.40 -10.61 5.51
C ALA A 21 -9.16 -9.74 5.24
N ALA A 22 -9.34 -8.42 5.08
CA ALA A 22 -8.24 -7.48 4.92
C ALA A 22 -7.30 -7.46 6.13
N ARG A 23 -7.84 -7.51 7.36
CA ARG A 23 -7.02 -7.59 8.59
C ARG A 23 -6.22 -8.88 8.67
N LEU A 24 -6.81 -10.01 8.28
CA LEU A 24 -6.13 -11.30 8.24
C LEU A 24 -5.01 -11.29 7.21
N LEU A 25 -5.28 -10.83 5.99
CA LEU A 25 -4.28 -10.68 4.94
C LEU A 25 -3.14 -9.75 5.37
N TRP A 26 -3.47 -8.61 5.98
CA TRP A 26 -2.47 -7.67 6.48
C TRP A 26 -1.58 -8.28 7.56
N ARG A 27 -2.15 -9.12 8.45
CA ARG A 27 -1.40 -9.83 9.49
C ARG A 27 -0.40 -10.81 8.89
N VAL A 28 -0.81 -11.58 7.89
CA VAL A 28 0.05 -12.54 7.18
C VAL A 28 1.15 -11.81 6.40
N VAL A 29 0.76 -10.84 5.58
CA VAL A 29 1.68 -10.02 4.77
C VAL A 29 2.65 -9.19 5.63
N GLY A 30 2.21 -8.72 6.80
CA GLY A 30 3.02 -7.95 7.73
C GLY A 30 3.86 -8.79 8.70
N ALA A 31 3.55 -10.09 8.85
CA ALA A 31 4.27 -10.99 9.74
C ALA A 31 5.51 -11.61 9.09
N GLU A 32 5.59 -11.66 7.77
CA GLU A 32 6.76 -12.14 7.05
C GLU A 32 7.85 -11.07 7.09
N LYS A 33 8.68 -11.13 8.14
CA LYS A 33 9.97 -10.44 8.13
C LYS A 33 10.87 -11.16 7.13
N PRO A 34 11.48 -10.45 6.17
CA PRO A 34 12.50 -11.03 5.30
C PRO A 34 13.56 -11.72 6.16
N THR A 35 14.01 -12.89 5.75
CA THR A 35 14.95 -13.75 6.50
C THR A 35 16.31 -13.08 6.73
N ALA A 36 16.60 -11.98 6.05
CA ALA A 36 17.77 -11.13 6.24
C ALA A 36 17.39 -9.67 5.98
N THR A 37 16.75 -9.05 6.96
CA THR A 37 16.41 -7.61 6.85
C THR A 37 17.68 -6.80 7.13
N PRO A 38 18.18 -5.95 6.21
CA PRO A 38 19.26 -5.02 6.51
C PRO A 38 18.92 -4.16 7.72
N ALA A 39 19.89 -3.84 8.57
CA ALA A 39 19.71 -3.08 9.79
C ALA A 39 18.97 -1.75 9.58
N ALA A 40 19.05 -1.17 8.38
CA ALA A 40 18.32 0.04 8.00
C ALA A 40 16.80 -0.17 7.95
N PHE A 41 16.31 -1.40 7.72
CA PHE A 41 14.88 -1.72 7.64
C PHE A 41 14.29 -2.15 8.99
N GLU A 42 15.10 -2.61 9.95
CA GLU A 42 14.64 -3.06 11.27
C GLU A 42 13.91 -1.96 12.06
N LYS A 43 14.29 -0.71 11.85
CA LYS A 43 13.73 0.46 12.55
C LYS A 43 12.58 1.12 11.81
N LEU A 44 12.19 0.60 10.64
CA LEU A 44 11.14 1.20 9.84
C LEU A 44 9.76 0.98 10.45
N ARG A 45 8.99 2.06 10.49
CA ARG A 45 7.57 2.02 10.88
C ARG A 45 6.72 1.71 9.63
N PRO A 46 5.46 1.23 9.79
CA PRO A 46 4.59 0.92 8.66
C PRO A 46 4.47 2.05 7.61
N ARG A 47 4.48 3.31 8.07
CA ARG A 47 4.42 4.47 7.15
C ARG A 47 5.67 4.64 6.30
N HIS A 48 6.85 4.29 6.80
CA HIS A 48 8.09 4.28 6.00
C HIS A 48 7.99 3.24 4.88
N ILE A 49 7.45 2.06 5.18
CA ILE A 49 7.25 0.99 4.18
C ILE A 49 6.26 1.43 3.09
N GLN A 50 5.18 2.16 3.46
CA GLN A 50 4.25 2.72 2.47
C GLN A 50 4.94 3.68 1.51
N VAL A 51 5.81 4.56 2.02
CA VAL A 51 6.60 5.49 1.18
C VAL A 51 7.53 4.72 0.23
N LEU A 52 8.26 3.72 0.73
CA LEU A 52 9.17 2.91 -0.09
C LEU A 52 8.42 2.17 -1.20
N ARG A 53 7.28 1.54 -0.90
CA ARG A 53 6.45 0.85 -1.90
C ARG A 53 5.91 1.81 -2.96
N LEU A 54 5.42 2.99 -2.56
CA LEU A 54 4.96 4.00 -3.50
C LEU A 54 6.08 4.39 -4.48
N LEU A 55 7.29 4.66 -3.97
CA LEU A 55 8.42 5.07 -4.79
C LEU A 55 8.99 3.92 -5.64
N ALA A 56 8.81 2.66 -5.23
CA ALA A 56 9.14 1.50 -6.06
C ALA A 56 8.25 1.43 -7.31
N GLY A 57 6.94 1.66 -7.12
CA GLY A 57 5.98 1.66 -8.23
C GLY A 57 6.02 2.93 -9.08
N GLN A 58 6.42 4.06 -8.51
CA GLN A 58 6.41 5.38 -9.17
C GLN A 58 7.68 6.18 -8.84
N PRO A 59 8.83 5.83 -9.44
CA PRO A 59 10.09 6.52 -9.20
C PRO A 59 10.04 7.96 -9.74
N GLY A 60 10.73 8.87 -9.07
CA GLY A 60 10.82 10.27 -9.48
C GLY A 60 9.63 11.14 -9.08
N MET A 61 8.80 10.70 -8.15
CA MET A 61 7.73 11.56 -7.61
C MET A 61 8.29 12.75 -6.85
N SER A 62 7.59 13.89 -6.91
CA SER A 62 7.85 14.99 -5.98
C SER A 62 7.25 14.69 -4.59
N VAL A 63 7.76 15.37 -3.55
CA VAL A 63 7.21 15.26 -2.19
C VAL A 63 5.71 15.55 -2.15
N ARG A 64 5.27 16.54 -2.93
CA ARG A 64 3.85 16.91 -3.01
C ARG A 64 3.00 15.78 -3.57
N HIS A 65 3.38 15.23 -4.73
CA HIS A 65 2.64 14.14 -5.35
C HIS A 65 2.63 12.87 -4.49
N ALA A 66 3.76 12.56 -3.83
CA ALA A 66 3.82 11.44 -2.91
C ALA A 66 2.92 11.64 -1.67
N ALA A 67 2.79 12.89 -1.18
CA ALA A 67 1.89 13.22 -0.08
C ALA A 67 0.41 13.06 -0.49
N GLU A 68 0.06 13.51 -1.68
CA GLU A 68 -1.27 13.34 -2.26
C GLU A 68 -1.61 11.86 -2.42
N ALA A 69 -0.71 11.07 -3.02
CA ALA A 69 -0.91 9.62 -3.23
C ALA A 69 -1.07 8.83 -1.93
N LEU A 70 -0.41 9.25 -0.84
CA LEU A 70 -0.50 8.59 0.47
C LEU A 70 -1.56 9.22 1.38
N SER A 71 -2.35 10.18 0.88
CA SER A 71 -3.33 10.95 1.70
C SER A 71 -2.70 11.52 2.97
N MET A 72 -1.45 12.02 2.84
CA MET A 72 -0.66 12.57 3.95
C MET A 72 -0.49 14.08 3.81
N ARG A 73 -0.36 14.76 4.94
CA ARG A 73 0.08 16.15 4.92
C ARG A 73 1.55 16.23 4.45
N PRO A 74 1.92 17.18 3.56
CA PRO A 74 3.28 17.30 3.02
C PRO A 74 4.37 17.40 4.11
N HIS A 75 4.09 18.07 5.22
CA HIS A 75 5.01 18.18 6.36
C HIS A 75 5.31 16.80 6.98
N ASN A 76 4.27 15.99 7.23
CA ASN A 76 4.44 14.66 7.81
C ASN A 76 5.25 13.74 6.87
N LEU A 77 4.95 13.80 5.57
CA LEU A 77 5.72 13.05 4.60
C LEU A 77 7.18 13.52 4.51
N SER A 78 7.43 14.83 4.57
CA SER A 78 8.79 15.39 4.54
C SER A 78 9.65 14.85 5.69
N THR A 79 9.08 14.66 6.89
CA THR A 79 9.76 14.03 8.02
C THR A 79 10.13 12.58 7.72
N LEU A 80 9.17 11.78 7.24
CA LEU A 80 9.42 10.37 6.86
C LEU A 80 10.50 10.25 5.77
N ILE A 81 10.46 11.13 4.77
CA ILE A 81 11.47 11.16 3.71
C ILE A 81 12.84 11.55 4.27
N THR A 82 12.91 12.46 5.24
CA THR A 82 14.18 12.85 5.89
C THR A 82 14.77 11.66 6.64
N ASP A 83 13.94 10.92 7.39
CA ASP A 83 14.36 9.70 8.08
C ASP A 83 14.89 8.65 7.09
N LEU A 84 14.18 8.43 5.97
CA LEU A 84 14.55 7.46 4.95
C LEU A 84 15.79 7.86 4.15
N VAL A 85 16.01 9.16 3.92
CA VAL A 85 17.24 9.69 3.32
C VAL A 85 18.41 9.50 4.30
N GLY A 86 18.21 9.81 5.59
CA GLY A 86 19.22 9.57 6.63
C GLY A 86 19.59 8.10 6.80
N ALA A 87 18.65 7.19 6.54
CA ALA A 87 18.88 5.75 6.51
C ALA A 87 19.49 5.24 5.19
N GLY A 88 19.73 6.11 4.19
CA GLY A 88 20.28 5.73 2.89
C GLY A 88 19.33 4.93 2.00
N LEU A 89 18.01 5.01 2.24
CA LEU A 89 16.99 4.26 1.52
C LEU A 89 16.32 5.07 0.41
N ILE A 90 16.35 6.41 0.50
CA ILE A 90 15.84 7.34 -0.51
C ILE A 90 16.93 8.31 -0.93
N GLU A 91 16.99 8.59 -2.21
CA GLU A 91 17.79 9.64 -2.82
C GLU A 91 16.90 10.79 -3.28
N ARG A 92 17.35 12.02 -3.03
CA ARG A 92 16.76 13.24 -3.60
C ARG A 92 17.59 13.68 -4.79
N ARG A 93 16.96 13.80 -5.94
CA ARG A 93 17.59 14.32 -7.16
C ARG A 93 16.84 15.57 -7.61
N GLY A 94 17.57 16.60 -8.12
CA GLY A 94 16.92 17.78 -8.69
C GLY A 94 16.14 17.41 -9.95
N ASP A 95 14.98 18.05 -10.14
CA ASP A 95 14.25 17.94 -11.39
C ASP A 95 15.07 18.58 -12.53
N PRO A 96 15.20 17.94 -13.68
CA PRO A 96 15.96 18.49 -14.81
C PRO A 96 15.37 19.79 -15.40
N HIS A 97 14.07 20.02 -15.22
CA HIS A 97 13.36 21.18 -15.75
C HIS A 97 13.13 22.27 -14.70
N ASP A 98 13.05 21.92 -13.41
CA ASP A 98 12.91 22.86 -12.31
C ASP A 98 13.73 22.42 -11.10
N ARG A 99 14.89 23.04 -10.93
CA ARG A 99 15.83 22.76 -9.81
C ARG A 99 15.25 23.01 -8.42
N ARG A 100 14.10 23.69 -8.31
CA ARG A 100 13.40 23.90 -7.04
C ARG A 100 12.61 22.66 -6.60
N VAL A 101 12.35 21.75 -7.54
CA VAL A 101 11.61 20.51 -7.28
C VAL A 101 12.59 19.37 -7.03
N ALA A 102 12.50 18.75 -5.86
CA ALA A 102 13.22 17.51 -5.57
C ALA A 102 12.39 16.31 -6.01
N ARG A 103 13.01 15.41 -6.76
CA ARG A 103 12.49 14.12 -7.18
C ARG A 103 13.03 13.03 -6.26
N LEU A 104 12.16 12.12 -5.87
CA LEU A 104 12.46 11.05 -4.92
C LEU A 104 12.66 9.73 -5.65
N TYR A 105 13.75 9.04 -5.31
CA TYR A 105 14.08 7.72 -5.84
C TYR A 105 14.49 6.80 -4.70
N LEU A 106 14.21 5.52 -4.83
CA LEU A 106 14.81 4.54 -3.95
C LEU A 106 16.30 4.41 -4.25
N SER A 107 17.12 4.22 -3.21
CA SER A 107 18.49 3.76 -3.39
C SER A 107 18.49 2.35 -3.99
N GLN A 108 19.62 1.93 -4.58
CA GLN A 108 19.76 0.59 -5.14
C GLN A 108 19.48 -0.50 -4.10
N THR A 109 19.97 -0.30 -2.88
CA THR A 109 19.71 -1.22 -1.76
C THR A 109 18.22 -1.30 -1.45
N ALA A 110 17.53 -0.15 -1.33
CA ALA A 110 16.10 -0.13 -1.04
C ALA A 110 15.26 -0.76 -2.17
N GLN A 111 15.65 -0.56 -3.43
CA GLN A 111 15.00 -1.21 -4.57
C GLN A 111 15.11 -2.74 -4.50
N ALA A 112 16.31 -3.25 -4.22
CA ALA A 112 16.54 -4.69 -4.11
C ALA A 112 15.73 -5.32 -2.98
N GLU A 113 15.65 -4.67 -1.82
CA GLU A 113 14.90 -5.13 -0.65
C GLU A 113 13.39 -5.11 -0.89
N VAL A 114 12.84 -4.01 -1.40
CA VAL A 114 11.41 -3.93 -1.71
C VAL A 114 11.02 -5.00 -2.73
N ALA A 115 11.82 -5.16 -3.80
CA ALA A 115 11.58 -6.19 -4.81
C ALA A 115 11.75 -7.62 -4.23
N GLY A 116 12.62 -7.81 -3.24
CA GLY A 116 12.76 -9.08 -2.51
C GLY A 116 11.48 -9.42 -1.77
N VAL A 117 10.98 -8.51 -0.92
CA VAL A 117 9.74 -8.69 -0.15
C VAL A 117 8.54 -8.95 -1.08
N GLU A 118 8.44 -8.22 -2.19
CA GLU A 118 7.35 -8.44 -3.15
C GLU A 118 7.41 -9.82 -3.81
N ARG A 119 8.61 -10.32 -4.15
CA ARG A 119 8.79 -11.67 -4.69
C ARG A 119 8.42 -12.75 -3.69
N ASP A 120 8.86 -12.61 -2.43
CA ASP A 120 8.58 -13.57 -1.38
C ASP A 120 7.09 -13.66 -1.11
N LEU A 121 6.42 -12.50 -1.00
CA LEU A 121 4.97 -12.42 -0.87
C LEU A 121 4.25 -13.06 -2.06
N HIS A 122 4.68 -12.74 -3.30
CA HIS A 122 4.12 -13.32 -4.50
C HIS A 122 4.26 -14.84 -4.48
N SER A 123 5.43 -15.37 -4.12
CA SER A 123 5.69 -16.80 -4.03
C SER A 123 4.79 -17.47 -2.99
N ALA A 124 4.66 -16.89 -1.80
CA ALA A 124 3.79 -17.40 -0.75
C ALA A 124 2.32 -17.44 -1.19
N VAL A 125 1.84 -16.38 -1.86
CA VAL A 125 0.47 -16.32 -2.41
C VAL A 125 0.27 -17.39 -3.49
N VAL A 126 1.24 -17.58 -4.39
CA VAL A 126 1.16 -18.64 -5.42
C VAL A 126 1.06 -20.03 -4.79
N GLU A 127 1.87 -20.32 -3.77
CA GLU A 127 1.81 -21.62 -3.08
C GLU A 127 0.46 -21.88 -2.42
N VAL A 128 -0.15 -20.86 -1.81
CA VAL A 128 -1.47 -20.98 -1.19
C VAL A 128 -2.55 -21.15 -2.25
N LEU A 129 -2.50 -20.35 -3.32
CA LEU A 129 -3.45 -20.46 -4.43
C LEU A 129 -3.42 -21.84 -5.10
N ALA A 130 -2.23 -22.44 -5.23
CA ALA A 130 -2.08 -23.78 -5.81
C ALA A 130 -2.76 -24.89 -4.99
N ARG A 131 -3.08 -24.65 -3.73
CA ARG A 131 -3.80 -25.60 -2.84
C ARG A 131 -5.32 -25.40 -2.86
N LEU A 132 -5.80 -24.30 -3.45
CA LEU A 132 -7.23 -24.04 -3.60
C LEU A 132 -7.80 -24.83 -4.78
N THR A 133 -9.10 -25.13 -4.72
CA THR A 133 -9.82 -25.72 -5.83
C THR A 133 -9.89 -24.75 -7.02
N ASP A 134 -10.02 -25.26 -8.25
CA ASP A 134 -10.21 -24.44 -9.45
C ASP A 134 -11.44 -23.54 -9.33
N VAL A 135 -12.48 -24.02 -8.63
CA VAL A 135 -13.69 -23.24 -8.36
C VAL A 135 -13.38 -22.03 -7.49
N ASP A 136 -12.60 -22.18 -6.43
CA ASP A 136 -12.27 -21.09 -5.53
C ASP A 136 -11.30 -20.11 -6.17
N GLN A 137 -10.32 -20.59 -6.94
CA GLN A 137 -9.46 -19.73 -7.76
C GLN A 137 -10.28 -18.90 -8.76
N GLY A 138 -11.28 -19.52 -9.40
CA GLY A 138 -12.21 -18.85 -10.31
C GLY A 138 -13.04 -17.76 -9.60
N ARG A 139 -13.54 -18.04 -8.39
CA ARG A 139 -14.28 -17.07 -7.56
C ARG A 139 -13.43 -15.89 -7.16
N LEU A 140 -12.20 -16.12 -6.71
CA LEU A 140 -11.25 -15.07 -6.37
C LEU A 140 -10.95 -14.19 -7.58
N ARG A 141 -10.67 -14.81 -8.74
CA ARG A 141 -10.43 -14.06 -9.99
C ARG A 141 -11.62 -13.20 -10.39
N ALA A 142 -12.83 -13.71 -10.27
CA ALA A 142 -14.06 -12.97 -10.58
C ALA A 142 -14.30 -11.80 -9.61
N ALA A 143 -13.84 -11.90 -8.36
CA ALA A 143 -13.98 -10.84 -7.35
C ALA A 143 -12.99 -9.67 -7.52
N LEU A 144 -11.82 -9.90 -8.15
CA LEU A 144 -10.75 -8.88 -8.26
C LEU A 144 -11.21 -7.54 -8.86
N PRO A 145 -12.01 -7.49 -9.94
CA PRO A 145 -12.48 -6.21 -10.48
C PRO A 145 -13.38 -5.43 -9.51
N ALA A 146 -14.18 -6.14 -8.70
CA ALA A 146 -15.03 -5.52 -7.69
C ALA A 146 -14.20 -4.97 -6.52
N LEU A 147 -13.20 -5.73 -6.06
CA LEU A 147 -12.24 -5.29 -5.04
C LEU A 147 -11.44 -4.06 -5.51
N GLY A 148 -11.00 -4.05 -6.77
CA GLY A 148 -10.31 -2.89 -7.35
C GLY A 148 -11.17 -1.62 -7.33
N ARG A 149 -12.46 -1.72 -7.68
CA ARG A 149 -13.40 -0.59 -7.58
C ARG A 149 -13.64 -0.15 -6.14
N LEU A 150 -13.72 -1.09 -5.20
CA LEU A 150 -13.85 -0.79 -3.77
C LEU A 150 -12.66 0.01 -3.27
N VAL A 151 -11.43 -0.45 -3.56
CA VAL A 151 -10.20 0.25 -3.18
C VAL A 151 -10.15 1.65 -3.79
N ALA A 152 -10.42 1.78 -5.09
CA ALA A 152 -10.47 3.08 -5.76
C ALA A 152 -11.51 4.04 -5.14
N GLY A 153 -12.64 3.51 -4.65
CA GLY A 153 -13.64 4.30 -3.95
C GLY A 153 -13.22 4.74 -2.55
N LEU A 154 -12.37 3.96 -1.88
CA LEU A 154 -11.81 4.31 -0.56
C LEU A 154 -10.66 5.33 -0.67
N ASP A 155 -9.92 5.33 -1.79
CA ASP A 155 -8.83 6.29 -2.07
C ASP A 155 -9.37 7.66 -2.59
N GLY A 156 -10.66 7.77 -2.90
CA GLY A 156 -11.29 9.02 -3.26
C GLY A 156 -11.31 10.05 -2.11
N PRO A 157 -11.51 11.35 -2.40
CA PRO A 157 -11.60 12.36 -1.35
C PRO A 157 -12.74 12.00 -0.39
N THR A 158 -12.39 11.78 0.88
CA THR A 158 -13.38 11.57 1.95
C THR A 158 -14.38 12.74 1.90
N PRO A 159 -15.70 12.49 1.70
CA PRO A 159 -16.66 13.57 1.75
C PRO A 159 -16.55 14.27 3.12
N PRO A 160 -16.66 15.60 3.19
CA PRO A 160 -16.57 16.32 4.44
C PRO A 160 -17.62 15.74 5.39
N ALA A 161 -17.19 15.36 6.59
CA ALA A 161 -18.10 14.92 7.65
C ALA A 161 -19.18 15.99 7.77
N SER A 162 -20.40 15.64 7.36
CA SER A 162 -21.55 16.52 7.47
C SER A 162 -21.68 16.93 8.93
N ALA A 163 -21.53 18.23 9.17
CA ALA A 163 -21.80 18.86 10.44
C ALA A 163 -23.23 18.46 10.88
N ARG A 164 -23.32 17.79 12.00
CA ARG A 164 -24.54 17.69 12.79
C ARG A 164 -24.41 18.62 13.99
#